data_a6ee0bca4670c4e41c22bf13d4512ecb
#
_entry.id   a6ee0bca4670c4e41c22bf13d4512ecb
#
_cell.length_a   1.000
_cell.length_b   1.000
_cell.length_c   1.000
_cell.angle_alpha   90.00
_cell.angle_beta   90.00
_cell.angle_gamma   90.00
#
_symmetry.space_group_name_H-M   'P 1'
#
loop_
_entity.id
_entity.type
_entity.pdbx_description
1 polymer ?
#
loop_
_entity_poly.entity_id
_entity_poly.type
_entity_poly.pdbx_seq_one_letter_code
_entity_poly.pdbx_strand_id
1 'polypeptide(L)'
;MPRVIVNSTPLIILSNIGKLELLKKLYAEICIPKAVFDEVCAKEDSACQRILDYPDWIHICKIKDESQKRMYQAKLHAGEVEVMILAQENPVADLVILDDNAAKKTAKFLGLKVTGSLGVLLKAKKENLIREVTPLMKQLIANGFYITRDVFDLVKNAAGEQLPPFR
;
A
#
# COMPACT_ATOMS: atom_id res chain seq x y z
N MET A 1 10.37 -7.82 13.56
CA MET A 1 9.40 -6.84 13.02
C MET A 1 9.71 -6.57 11.55
N PRO A 2 8.77 -6.73 10.64
CA PRO A 2 9.01 -6.41 9.23
C PRO A 2 9.35 -4.94 9.02
N ARG A 3 10.09 -4.65 7.95
CA ARG A 3 10.52 -3.28 7.61
C ARG A 3 9.44 -2.47 6.90
N VAL A 4 8.38 -3.13 6.43
CA VAL A 4 7.34 -2.52 5.59
C VAL A 4 6.01 -2.57 6.31
N ILE A 5 5.36 -1.42 6.42
CA ILE A 5 4.03 -1.29 7.00
C ILE A 5 3.05 -0.90 5.90
N VAL A 6 1.93 -1.60 5.80
CA VAL A 6 0.97 -1.43 4.70
C VAL A 6 -0.39 -0.98 5.24
N ASN A 7 -0.95 0.05 4.61
CA ASN A 7 -2.29 0.56 4.92
C ASN A 7 -3.37 -0.26 4.20
N SER A 8 -4.64 0.00 4.50
CA SER A 8 -5.78 -0.77 4.00
C SER A 8 -5.97 -0.68 2.49
N THR A 9 -5.89 0.50 1.90
CA THR A 9 -6.16 0.67 0.46
C THR A 9 -5.26 -0.19 -0.42
N PRO A 10 -3.92 -0.19 -0.25
CA PRO A 10 -3.07 -1.08 -1.05
C PRO A 10 -3.42 -2.55 -0.89
N LEU A 11 -3.76 -2.98 0.32
CA LEU A 11 -4.15 -4.37 0.56
C LEU A 11 -5.42 -4.75 -0.21
N ILE A 12 -6.42 -3.89 -0.16
CA ILE A 12 -7.71 -4.13 -0.80
C ILE A 12 -7.56 -4.12 -2.32
N ILE A 13 -6.95 -3.08 -2.88
CA ILE A 13 -6.90 -2.93 -4.33
C ILE A 13 -5.98 -3.96 -5.00
N LEU A 14 -4.84 -4.29 -4.38
CA LEU A 14 -3.98 -5.34 -4.91
C LEU A 14 -4.64 -6.71 -4.80
N SER A 15 -5.36 -6.95 -3.71
CA SER A 15 -6.14 -8.16 -3.56
C SER A 15 -7.21 -8.30 -4.66
N ASN A 16 -7.91 -7.21 -4.96
CA ASN A 16 -8.98 -7.20 -5.96
C ASN A 16 -8.52 -7.51 -7.38
N ILE A 17 -7.26 -7.24 -7.69
CA ILE A 17 -6.68 -7.59 -9.00
C ILE A 17 -5.82 -8.86 -8.95
N GLY A 18 -5.87 -9.61 -7.85
CA GLY A 18 -5.12 -10.85 -7.69
C GLY A 18 -3.62 -10.68 -7.59
N LYS A 19 -3.15 -9.54 -7.10
CA LYS A 19 -1.72 -9.18 -7.04
C LYS A 19 -1.19 -8.92 -5.63
N LEU A 20 -1.90 -9.35 -4.60
CA LEU A 20 -1.45 -9.16 -3.22
C LEU A 20 -0.07 -9.78 -2.98
N GLU A 21 0.21 -10.93 -3.59
CA GLU A 21 1.49 -11.62 -3.42
C GLU A 21 2.70 -10.86 -3.97
N LEU A 22 2.50 -9.81 -4.77
CA LEU A 22 3.62 -8.94 -5.16
C LEU A 22 4.31 -8.35 -3.94
N LEU A 23 3.58 -8.07 -2.87
CA LEU A 23 4.15 -7.54 -1.63
C LEU A 23 5.13 -8.54 -1.01
N LYS A 24 4.79 -9.84 -1.05
CA LYS A 24 5.71 -10.89 -0.60
C LYS A 24 6.96 -10.95 -1.46
N LYS A 25 6.79 -10.94 -2.78
CA LYS A 25 7.90 -11.04 -3.72
C LYS A 25 8.84 -9.85 -3.65
N LEU A 26 8.31 -8.66 -3.37
CA LEU A 26 9.11 -7.43 -3.29
C LEU A 26 9.76 -7.25 -1.92
N TYR A 27 9.07 -7.62 -0.85
CA TYR A 27 9.47 -7.22 0.52
C TYR A 27 9.66 -8.39 1.48
N ALA A 28 9.39 -9.61 1.07
CA ALA A 28 9.41 -10.85 1.86
C ALA A 28 8.36 -10.90 2.95
N GLU A 29 8.30 -9.91 3.82
CA GLU A 29 7.34 -9.83 4.91
C GLU A 29 6.79 -8.42 5.02
N ILE A 30 5.52 -8.30 5.42
CA ILE A 30 4.88 -7.02 5.69
C ILE A 30 4.19 -7.06 7.05
N CYS A 31 4.01 -5.87 7.61
CA CYS A 31 3.27 -5.67 8.85
C CYS A 31 2.04 -4.82 8.57
N ILE A 32 0.91 -5.21 9.14
CA ILE A 32 -0.29 -4.38 9.10
C ILE A 32 -0.75 -4.07 10.51
N PRO A 33 -1.05 -2.79 10.80
CA PRO A 33 -1.60 -2.43 12.10
C PRO A 33 -2.96 -3.09 12.34
N LYS A 34 -3.30 -3.33 13.59
CA LYS A 34 -4.58 -3.94 13.97
C LYS A 34 -5.77 -3.15 13.42
N ALA A 35 -5.73 -1.81 13.47
CA ALA A 35 -6.81 -0.97 12.93
C ALA A 35 -6.96 -1.13 11.42
N VAL A 36 -5.85 -1.33 10.69
CA VAL A 36 -5.88 -1.62 9.24
C VAL A 36 -6.55 -2.98 8.99
N PHE A 37 -6.17 -4.00 9.74
CA PHE A 37 -6.78 -5.31 9.63
C PHE A 37 -8.29 -5.24 9.88
N ASP A 38 -8.70 -4.56 10.96
CA ASP A 38 -10.12 -4.41 11.29
C ASP A 38 -10.89 -3.67 10.19
N GLU A 39 -10.29 -2.63 9.60
CA GLU A 39 -10.90 -1.89 8.50
C GLU A 39 -11.09 -2.76 7.25
N VAL A 40 -10.08 -3.54 6.89
CA VAL A 40 -10.16 -4.44 5.74
C VAL A 40 -11.24 -5.51 5.95
N CYS A 41 -11.31 -6.06 7.16
CA CYS A 41 -12.29 -7.11 7.48
C CYS A 41 -13.71 -6.58 7.66
N ALA A 42 -13.87 -5.27 7.90
CA ALA A 42 -15.19 -4.65 7.96
C ALA A 42 -15.83 -4.48 6.59
N LYS A 43 -15.03 -4.54 5.52
CA LYS A 43 -15.53 -4.44 4.14
C LYS A 43 -15.92 -5.82 3.60
N GLU A 44 -17.00 -5.87 2.84
CA GLU A 44 -17.51 -7.12 2.28
C GLU A 44 -16.72 -7.50 1.01
N ASP A 45 -15.42 -7.76 1.17
CA ASP A 45 -14.58 -8.23 0.06
C ASP A 45 -13.69 -9.39 0.52
N SER A 46 -12.93 -9.97 -0.41
CA SER A 46 -12.11 -11.14 -0.16
C SER A 46 -10.76 -10.81 0.50
N ALA A 47 -10.43 -9.53 0.70
CA ALA A 47 -9.10 -9.15 1.18
C ALA A 47 -8.85 -9.65 2.60
N CYS A 48 -9.85 -9.59 3.49
CA CYS A 48 -9.72 -10.11 4.85
C CYS A 48 -9.30 -11.58 4.85
N GLN A 49 -9.99 -12.42 4.09
CA GLN A 49 -9.69 -13.84 4.03
C GLN A 49 -8.31 -14.09 3.44
N ARG A 50 -7.93 -13.37 2.42
CA ARG A 50 -6.59 -13.51 1.80
C ARG A 50 -5.49 -13.17 2.78
N ILE A 51 -5.68 -12.14 3.61
CA ILE A 51 -4.70 -11.80 4.65
C ILE A 51 -4.57 -12.93 5.65
N LEU A 52 -5.69 -13.52 6.08
CA LEU A 52 -5.68 -14.64 7.02
C LEU A 52 -5.06 -15.91 6.40
N ASP A 53 -5.11 -16.05 5.08
CA ASP A 53 -4.50 -17.18 4.38
C ASP A 53 -2.97 -17.10 4.30
N TYR A 54 -2.38 -15.94 4.62
CA TYR A 54 -0.94 -15.70 4.50
C TYR A 54 -0.27 -15.35 5.83
N PRO A 55 -0.44 -16.16 6.90
CA PRO A 55 0.17 -15.82 8.20
C PRO A 55 1.70 -15.84 8.19
N ASP A 56 2.31 -16.48 7.20
CA ASP A 56 3.75 -16.62 7.11
C ASP A 56 4.45 -15.31 6.84
N TRP A 57 3.83 -14.44 6.04
CA TRP A 57 4.46 -13.20 5.59
C TRP A 57 3.65 -11.94 5.87
N ILE A 58 2.39 -12.06 6.27
CA ILE A 58 1.57 -10.92 6.71
C ILE A 58 1.41 -10.98 8.22
N HIS A 59 2.00 -10.01 8.91
CA HIS A 59 1.97 -9.95 10.37
C HIS A 59 1.05 -8.82 10.83
N ILE A 60 0.10 -9.15 11.71
CA ILE A 60 -0.81 -8.16 12.30
C ILE A 60 -0.19 -7.68 13.60
N CYS A 61 0.09 -6.38 13.69
CA CYS A 61 0.81 -5.79 14.80
C CYS A 61 -0.03 -4.73 15.50
N LYS A 62 0.02 -4.73 16.83
CA LYS A 62 -0.64 -3.71 17.64
C LYS A 62 0.33 -2.60 17.98
N ILE A 63 -0.16 -1.36 18.02
CA ILE A 63 0.61 -0.24 18.54
C ILE A 63 0.73 -0.40 20.06
N LYS A 64 1.80 0.15 20.63
CA LYS A 64 2.04 0.09 22.09
C LYS A 64 1.45 1.30 22.79
N ASP A 65 1.64 2.49 22.24
CA ASP A 65 1.23 3.74 22.85
C ASP A 65 -0.03 4.31 22.19
N GLU A 66 -1.18 4.00 22.79
CA GLU A 66 -2.49 4.50 22.34
C GLU A 66 -2.64 6.01 22.52
N SER A 67 -1.87 6.62 23.43
CA SER A 67 -2.00 8.06 23.71
C SER A 67 -1.60 8.94 22.53
N GLN A 68 -0.76 8.42 21.62
CA GLN A 68 -0.32 9.17 20.44
C GLN A 68 -1.43 9.34 19.40
N LYS A 69 -2.51 8.60 19.48
CA LYS A 69 -3.60 8.67 18.50
C LYS A 69 -4.17 10.09 18.36
N ARG A 70 -4.24 10.85 19.44
CA ARG A 70 -4.81 12.20 19.42
C ARG A 70 -4.06 13.14 18.49
N MET A 71 -2.75 12.97 18.34
CA MET A 71 -1.93 13.83 17.48
C MET A 71 -2.30 13.72 16.02
N TYR A 72 -2.78 12.56 15.60
CA TYR A 72 -3.02 12.25 14.19
C TYR A 72 -4.49 12.24 13.81
N GLN A 73 -5.41 12.06 14.76
CA GLN A 73 -6.84 11.85 14.48
C GLN A 73 -7.52 13.03 13.75
N ALA A 74 -6.99 14.22 13.89
CA ALA A 74 -7.58 15.41 13.25
C ALA A 74 -7.49 15.37 11.71
N LYS A 75 -6.53 14.62 11.15
CA LYS A 75 -6.22 14.64 9.71
C LYS A 75 -6.23 13.25 9.07
N LEU A 76 -6.14 12.19 9.86
CA LEU A 76 -5.95 10.83 9.37
C LEU A 76 -7.06 9.91 9.88
N HIS A 77 -7.35 8.87 9.08
CA HIS A 77 -8.25 7.80 9.49
C HIS A 77 -7.56 6.85 10.48
N ALA A 78 -8.36 6.05 11.21
CA ALA A 78 -7.84 5.18 12.28
C ALA A 78 -6.71 4.26 11.82
N GLY A 79 -6.84 3.66 10.64
CA GLY A 79 -5.78 2.79 10.09
C GLY A 79 -4.50 3.56 9.80
N GLU A 80 -4.62 4.74 9.19
CA GLU A 80 -3.48 5.60 8.89
C GLU A 80 -2.77 6.08 10.15
N VAL A 81 -3.54 6.40 11.19
CA VAL A 81 -2.99 6.79 12.50
C VAL A 81 -2.10 5.68 13.05
N GLU A 82 -2.58 4.44 13.04
CA GLU A 82 -1.80 3.31 13.54
C GLU A 82 -0.59 3.00 12.67
N VAL A 83 -0.68 3.21 11.37
CA VAL A 83 0.49 3.09 10.47
C VAL A 83 1.61 4.04 10.93
N MET A 84 1.28 5.29 11.20
CA MET A 84 2.27 6.29 11.63
C MET A 84 2.87 5.93 12.99
N ILE A 85 2.03 5.57 13.96
CA ILE A 85 2.48 5.22 15.31
C ILE A 85 3.36 3.97 15.26
N LEU A 86 2.92 2.94 14.55
CA LEU A 86 3.67 1.70 14.45
C LEU A 86 5.05 1.92 13.82
N ALA A 87 5.13 2.76 12.78
CA ALA A 87 6.39 3.10 12.15
C ALA A 87 7.34 3.81 13.10
N GLN A 88 6.82 4.68 13.96
CA GLN A 88 7.64 5.38 14.96
C GLN A 88 8.08 4.48 16.10
N GLU A 89 7.24 3.52 16.50
CA GLU A 89 7.59 2.57 17.56
C GLU A 89 8.64 1.54 17.15
N ASN A 90 8.84 1.35 15.84
CA ASN A 90 9.71 0.30 15.32
C ASN A 90 10.79 0.88 14.43
N PRO A 91 12.01 1.10 14.97
CA PRO A 91 13.10 1.73 14.21
C PRO A 91 13.51 0.99 12.94
N VAL A 92 13.21 -0.32 12.85
CA VAL A 92 13.51 -1.10 11.64
C VAL A 92 12.49 -0.85 10.51
N ALA A 93 11.32 -0.29 10.82
CA ALA A 93 10.33 0.04 9.81
C ALA A 93 10.80 1.26 9.02
N ASP A 94 11.13 1.06 7.74
CA ASP A 94 11.67 2.13 6.90
C ASP A 94 10.81 2.44 5.68
N LEU A 95 9.77 1.66 5.42
CA LEU A 95 8.88 1.88 4.28
C LEU A 95 7.42 1.76 4.71
N VAL A 96 6.63 2.72 4.27
CA VAL A 96 5.17 2.72 4.48
C VAL A 96 4.49 2.70 3.11
N ILE A 97 3.55 1.80 2.92
CA ILE A 97 2.77 1.71 1.68
C ILE A 97 1.37 2.23 1.94
N LEU A 98 1.04 3.36 1.34
CA LEU A 98 -0.26 4.01 1.48
C LEU A 98 -0.54 4.91 0.28
N ASP A 99 -1.81 5.13 -0.01
CA ASP A 99 -2.23 5.86 -1.21
C ASP A 99 -2.80 7.26 -0.93
N ASP A 100 -3.24 7.52 0.29
CA ASP A 100 -3.80 8.82 0.64
C ASP A 100 -2.74 9.92 0.67
N ASN A 101 -3.01 11.05 0.01
CA ASN A 101 -2.06 12.14 -0.10
C ASN A 101 -1.74 12.82 1.23
N ALA A 102 -2.74 13.01 2.09
CA ALA A 102 -2.52 13.61 3.42
C ALA A 102 -1.65 12.70 4.28
N ALA A 103 -1.92 11.39 4.26
CA ALA A 103 -1.12 10.41 4.99
C ALA A 103 0.31 10.34 4.44
N LYS A 104 0.48 10.40 3.12
CA LYS A 104 1.83 10.44 2.51
C LYS A 104 2.64 11.65 2.98
N LYS A 105 2.00 12.82 3.05
CA LYS A 105 2.67 14.04 3.55
C LYS A 105 3.10 13.89 4.99
N THR A 106 2.22 13.33 5.84
CA THR A 106 2.54 13.09 7.24
C THR A 106 3.70 12.12 7.39
N ALA A 107 3.69 11.01 6.64
CA ALA A 107 4.76 10.02 6.68
C ALA A 107 6.11 10.63 6.26
N LYS A 108 6.11 11.42 5.20
CA LYS A 108 7.32 12.11 4.75
C LYS A 108 7.83 13.11 5.77
N PHE A 109 6.93 13.84 6.42
CA PHE A 109 7.29 14.76 7.51
C PHE A 109 7.97 14.02 8.66
N LEU A 110 7.56 12.78 8.94
CA LEU A 110 8.17 11.94 9.97
C LEU A 110 9.47 11.28 9.53
N GLY A 111 9.94 11.55 8.32
CA GLY A 111 11.17 10.97 7.80
C GLY A 111 11.03 9.55 7.26
N LEU A 112 9.81 9.08 7.04
CA LEU A 112 9.55 7.74 6.52
C LEU A 112 9.63 7.72 4.99
N LYS A 113 10.08 6.61 4.43
CA LYS A 113 9.95 6.36 3.00
C LYS A 113 8.53 5.93 2.71
N VAL A 114 7.96 6.44 1.64
CA VAL A 114 6.56 6.21 1.28
C VAL A 114 6.45 5.78 -0.17
N THR A 115 5.63 4.76 -0.41
CA THR A 115 5.20 4.42 -1.77
C THR A 115 3.69 4.14 -1.75
N GLY A 116 3.06 4.25 -2.92
CA GLY A 116 1.65 3.87 -3.09
C GLY A 116 1.53 2.61 -3.92
N SER A 117 0.29 2.22 -4.20
CA SER A 117 0.02 1.02 -4.99
C SER A 117 0.64 1.08 -6.38
N LEU A 118 0.60 2.25 -7.03
CA LEU A 118 1.22 2.42 -8.35
C LEU A 118 2.74 2.28 -8.28
N GLY A 119 3.36 2.79 -7.20
CA GLY A 119 4.79 2.61 -6.96
C GLY A 119 5.17 1.14 -6.78
N VAL A 120 4.31 0.37 -6.10
CA VAL A 120 4.48 -1.09 -5.95
C VAL A 120 4.47 -1.77 -7.32
N LEU A 121 3.53 -1.41 -8.20
CA LEU A 121 3.46 -1.98 -9.55
C LEU A 121 4.68 -1.60 -10.40
N LEU A 122 5.14 -0.36 -10.32
CA LEU A 122 6.36 0.07 -11.02
C LEU A 122 7.58 -0.71 -10.56
N LYS A 123 7.73 -0.91 -9.25
CA LYS A 123 8.82 -1.70 -8.70
C LYS A 123 8.73 -3.15 -9.14
N ALA A 124 7.53 -3.72 -9.16
CA ALA A 124 7.30 -5.09 -9.62
C ALA A 124 7.74 -5.27 -11.08
N LYS A 125 7.43 -4.31 -11.94
CA LYS A 125 7.89 -4.35 -13.33
C LYS A 125 9.40 -4.25 -13.43
N LYS A 126 10.00 -3.34 -12.70
CA LYS A 126 11.45 -3.16 -12.68
C LYS A 126 12.18 -4.44 -12.27
N GLU A 127 11.60 -5.21 -11.36
CA GLU A 127 12.16 -6.48 -10.91
C GLU A 127 11.66 -7.69 -11.71
N ASN A 128 11.00 -7.46 -12.83
CA ASN A 128 10.50 -8.49 -13.76
C ASN A 128 9.47 -9.44 -13.14
N LEU A 129 8.73 -8.97 -12.15
CA LEU A 129 7.66 -9.75 -11.52
C LEU A 129 6.34 -9.65 -12.28
N ILE A 130 6.18 -8.59 -13.07
CA ILE A 130 5.05 -8.39 -13.97
C ILE A 130 5.57 -7.92 -15.33
N ARG A 131 4.78 -8.17 -16.39
CA ARG A 131 5.18 -7.78 -17.75
C ARG A 131 4.87 -6.32 -18.04
N GLU A 132 3.67 -5.88 -17.66
CA GLU A 132 3.19 -4.52 -17.95
C GLU A 132 2.39 -3.98 -16.77
N VAL A 133 2.55 -2.68 -16.52
CA VAL A 133 1.80 -1.95 -15.48
C VAL A 133 0.45 -1.46 -16.02
N THR A 134 0.39 -1.05 -17.28
CA THR A 134 -0.80 -0.42 -17.87
C THR A 134 -2.08 -1.27 -17.76
N PRO A 135 -2.07 -2.57 -18.10
CA PRO A 135 -3.27 -3.40 -17.92
C PRO A 135 -3.71 -3.49 -16.48
N LEU A 136 -2.77 -3.53 -15.53
CA LEU A 136 -3.09 -3.60 -14.11
C LEU A 136 -3.69 -2.30 -13.60
N MET A 137 -3.21 -1.14 -14.07
CA MET A 137 -3.84 0.14 -13.75
C MET A 137 -5.28 0.21 -14.25
N LYS A 138 -5.55 -0.33 -15.44
CA LYS A 138 -6.92 -0.40 -15.97
C LYS A 138 -7.81 -1.28 -15.10
N GLN A 139 -7.28 -2.40 -14.59
CA GLN A 139 -8.00 -3.25 -13.65
C GLN A 139 -8.29 -2.54 -12.32
N LEU A 140 -7.33 -1.77 -11.81
CA LEU A 140 -7.53 -0.97 -10.60
C LEU A 140 -8.67 0.04 -10.79
N ILE A 141 -8.68 0.73 -11.92
CA ILE A 141 -9.74 1.69 -12.25
C ILE A 141 -11.09 0.98 -12.35
N ALA A 142 -11.14 -0.16 -13.01
CA ALA A 142 -12.36 -0.96 -13.14
C ALA A 142 -12.90 -1.42 -11.79
N ASN A 143 -12.04 -1.58 -10.79
CA ASN A 143 -12.41 -1.95 -9.43
C ASN A 143 -12.62 -0.74 -8.50
N GLY A 144 -12.70 0.47 -9.06
CA GLY A 144 -13.05 1.67 -8.31
C GLY A 144 -11.91 2.49 -7.76
N PHE A 145 -10.66 2.12 -8.05
CA PHE A 145 -9.51 2.93 -7.63
C PHE A 145 -9.37 4.16 -8.54
N TYR A 146 -9.27 5.33 -7.93
CA TYR A 146 -9.20 6.58 -8.68
C TYR A 146 -7.77 6.88 -9.11
N ILE A 147 -7.56 6.98 -10.42
CA ILE A 147 -6.29 7.42 -11.00
C ILE A 147 -6.60 8.55 -11.97
N THR A 148 -5.98 9.72 -11.77
CA THR A 148 -6.13 10.82 -12.72
C THR A 148 -5.45 10.46 -14.03
N ARG A 149 -5.87 11.08 -15.14
CA ARG A 149 -5.25 10.85 -16.43
C ARG A 149 -3.77 11.22 -16.41
N ASP A 150 -3.42 12.32 -15.76
CA ASP A 150 -2.03 12.76 -15.67
C ASP A 150 -1.16 11.74 -14.93
N VAL A 151 -1.65 11.20 -13.81
CA VAL A 151 -0.94 10.17 -13.05
C VAL A 151 -0.85 8.88 -13.86
N PHE A 152 -1.94 8.49 -14.53
CA PHE A 152 -1.94 7.31 -15.39
C PHE A 152 -0.85 7.39 -16.44
N ASP A 153 -0.78 8.51 -17.15
CA ASP A 153 0.21 8.73 -18.20
C ASP A 153 1.63 8.78 -17.62
N LEU A 154 1.81 9.43 -16.48
CA LEU A 154 3.09 9.50 -15.79
C LEU A 154 3.62 8.11 -15.44
N VAL A 155 2.78 7.26 -14.87
CA VAL A 155 3.15 5.90 -14.47
C VAL A 155 3.44 5.05 -15.71
N LYS A 156 2.60 5.15 -16.72
CA LYS A 156 2.78 4.45 -18.00
C LYS A 156 4.13 4.81 -18.63
N ASN A 157 4.47 6.10 -18.65
CA ASN A 157 5.76 6.56 -19.16
C ASN A 157 6.93 6.06 -18.32
N ALA A 158 6.81 6.12 -17.00
CA ALA A 158 7.83 5.62 -16.08
C ALA A 158 8.06 4.11 -16.24
N ALA A 159 7.01 3.37 -16.63
CA ALA A 159 7.10 1.95 -16.90
C ALA A 159 7.66 1.63 -18.29
N GLY A 160 7.89 2.63 -19.13
CA GLY A 160 8.37 2.43 -20.49
C GLY A 160 7.33 1.86 -21.44
N GLU A 161 6.05 2.10 -21.16
CA GLU A 161 4.92 1.53 -21.92
C GLU A 161 4.25 2.53 -22.87
N GLN A 162 4.97 3.58 -23.23
CA GLN A 162 4.48 4.53 -24.22
C GLN A 162 4.35 3.88 -25.59
N LEU A 163 3.24 4.20 -26.28
CA LEU A 163 3.12 3.85 -27.68
C LEU A 163 4.06 4.72 -28.50
N PRO A 164 4.74 4.16 -29.52
CA PRO A 164 5.52 4.97 -30.45
C PRO A 164 4.64 6.02 -31.11
N PRO A 165 5.17 7.23 -31.42
CA PRO A 165 4.36 8.30 -31.98
C PRO A 165 3.86 8.01 -33.41
N PHE A 166 4.40 6.98 -34.06
CA PHE A 166 4.03 6.60 -35.42
C PHE A 166 3.46 5.19 -35.48
N ARG A 167 2.21 5.10 -35.14
CA ARG A 167 1.45 3.85 -35.27
C ARG A 167 0.13 4.12 -35.93
#